data_2477332372ca29a1cde3a1e4fca3b537
#
_entry.id   2477332372ca29a1cde3a1e4fca3b537
#
_cell.length_a   1.000
_cell.length_b   1.000
_cell.length_c   1.000
_cell.angle_alpha   90.00
_cell.angle_beta   90.00
_cell.angle_gamma   90.00
#
_symmetry.space_group_name_H-M   'P 1'
#
loop_
_entity.id
_entity.type
_entity.pdbx_description
1 polymer ?
#
loop_
_entity_poly.entity_id
_entity_poly.type
_entity_poly.pdbx_seq_one_letter_code
_entity_poly.pdbx_strand_id
1 'polypeptide(L)'
;MSFPPERIRNFSIIAHIDHGKSTLADRILQLTGALEAREMQEQFLDKMDLERERGITIKAQTVRLRYVAQDGQEYRLHLIDTPGHVDFNYEVSRSLSACEGALLVVDASQGVEAQTLANVYLAIEQNLEIVPVLNKVDLPSADVDRTREEIEQVIGLDTSHSVACSAKTGVGVDQILEEIVRRVPPPREKAPGGPLRCLIFDSWYDSYRGAVVMVRVVDGTLSRGDKVRFMSTGRDYEVTELGIFTPHPRAVDELGPGEVGFFAGNIRSVHDTNIGDTVTTAKKPATEPLPGFKEVKPMVFAGIYPTDSAQYPDLRDALEKLHLNDSAFSFEPDTSEALGFGFRCGFLGLLHMEIIQERLEREFNLDLITTAPSVVYKVTKRDGEVVRVENPARLPAPQHIETIEEPIFKVTIHVPSEYVGQVLTLCQERRGVQKGIQYASKDRVIITYDLPFAEVLFDFHDKLKSASRGYASMDYEFQGYQADNLVKVDILVNGEPLDALSIIVHRDRAYNRGRALTEKLKEFVPQQQYEVALQAAIGGKIIARETVRALRKDVTAKCYGGDISRKRKLLEKQKEGKKRMKSVGNVEVPQEAFLAILKVTE
;
A
#
# COMPACT_ATOMS: atom_id res chain seq x y z
N MET A 1 37.32 -10.24 16.05
CA MET A 1 36.57 -11.37 16.61
C MET A 1 35.08 -11.08 16.37
N SER A 2 34.37 -11.99 15.74
CA SER A 2 32.94 -11.89 15.56
C SER A 2 32.24 -11.82 16.91
N PHE A 3 31.16 -11.05 16.99
CA PHE A 3 30.40 -10.93 18.23
C PHE A 3 29.64 -12.25 18.50
N PRO A 4 29.54 -12.71 19.76
CA PRO A 4 28.92 -14.00 20.08
C PRO A 4 27.44 -14.00 19.67
N PRO A 5 26.97 -14.95 18.85
CA PRO A 5 25.57 -15.02 18.41
C PRO A 5 24.58 -15.11 19.57
N GLU A 6 24.95 -15.70 20.69
CA GLU A 6 24.12 -15.85 21.90
C GLU A 6 23.70 -14.49 22.49
N ARG A 7 24.44 -13.43 22.18
CA ARG A 7 24.17 -12.05 22.63
C ARG A 7 23.58 -11.16 21.53
N ILE A 8 23.10 -11.75 20.44
CA ILE A 8 22.38 -11.04 19.40
C ILE A 8 20.88 -11.25 19.63
N ARG A 9 20.08 -10.21 19.41
CA ARG A 9 18.61 -10.25 19.39
C ARG A 9 18.10 -9.50 18.17
N ASN A 10 17.47 -10.22 17.26
CA ASN A 10 16.83 -9.63 16.08
C ASN A 10 15.33 -9.57 16.34
N PHE A 11 14.78 -8.39 16.34
CA PHE A 11 13.36 -8.20 16.63
C PHE A 11 12.76 -7.08 15.80
N SER A 12 11.46 -7.18 15.59
CA SER A 12 10.65 -6.16 14.93
C SER A 12 9.61 -5.59 15.87
N ILE A 13 9.07 -4.42 15.54
CA ILE A 13 7.91 -3.84 16.23
C ILE A 13 6.71 -3.95 15.31
N ILE A 14 5.71 -4.70 15.74
CA ILE A 14 4.42 -4.85 15.06
C ILE A 14 3.33 -4.11 15.84
N ALA A 15 2.53 -3.33 15.16
CA ALA A 15 1.50 -2.51 15.78
C ALA A 15 0.41 -2.16 14.78
N HIS A 16 -0.77 -1.81 15.29
CA HIS A 16 -1.74 -1.07 14.49
C HIS A 16 -1.30 0.38 14.27
N ILE A 17 -1.86 1.05 13.28
CA ILE A 17 -1.65 2.48 13.02
C ILE A 17 -2.02 3.25 14.30
N ASP A 18 -1.26 4.28 14.64
CA ASP A 18 -1.43 5.13 15.83
C ASP A 18 -1.28 4.45 17.20
N HIS A 19 -0.90 3.17 17.29
CA HIS A 19 -0.60 2.53 18.58
C HIS A 19 0.74 2.97 19.18
N GLY A 20 1.51 3.80 18.48
CA GLY A 20 2.75 4.43 18.97
C GLY A 20 4.02 3.65 18.65
N LYS A 21 4.03 2.88 17.56
CA LYS A 21 5.18 2.11 17.05
C LYS A 21 6.42 2.99 16.89
N SER A 22 6.36 4.04 16.06
CA SER A 22 7.50 4.92 15.76
C SER A 22 7.97 5.68 17.01
N THR A 23 7.03 6.10 17.88
CA THR A 23 7.38 6.74 19.17
C THR A 23 8.14 5.77 20.09
N LEU A 24 7.75 4.48 20.12
CA LEU A 24 8.45 3.47 20.90
C LEU A 24 9.85 3.21 20.32
N ALA A 25 9.97 3.12 19.01
CA ALA A 25 11.25 2.97 18.33
C ALA A 25 12.20 4.12 18.69
N ASP A 26 11.75 5.37 18.63
CA ASP A 26 12.52 6.55 19.02
C ASP A 26 13.01 6.46 20.49
N ARG A 27 12.15 5.98 21.41
CA ARG A 27 12.54 5.81 22.83
C ARG A 27 13.58 4.71 23.00
N ILE A 28 13.48 3.62 22.27
CA ILE A 28 14.49 2.55 22.27
C ILE A 28 15.85 3.10 21.76
N LEU A 29 15.84 3.88 20.67
CA LEU A 29 17.04 4.55 20.15
C LEU A 29 17.67 5.49 21.18
N GLN A 30 16.84 6.25 21.88
CA GLN A 30 17.29 7.17 22.92
C GLN A 30 17.90 6.46 24.12
N LEU A 31 17.23 5.42 24.66
CA LEU A 31 17.69 4.70 25.85
C LEU A 31 18.96 3.90 25.58
N THR A 32 19.14 3.38 24.39
CA THR A 32 20.36 2.65 23.98
C THR A 32 21.52 3.59 23.62
N GLY A 33 21.29 4.92 23.64
CA GLY A 33 22.31 5.90 23.28
C GLY A 33 22.73 5.85 21.80
N ALA A 34 21.88 5.28 20.94
CA ALA A 34 22.16 5.21 19.52
C ALA A 34 22.07 6.58 18.83
N LEU A 35 21.31 7.52 19.41
CA LEU A 35 21.16 8.90 18.97
C LEU A 35 21.57 9.85 20.09
N GLU A 36 22.33 10.88 19.75
CA GLU A 36 22.59 11.98 20.67
C GLU A 36 21.31 12.85 20.83
N ALA A 37 21.13 13.47 22.00
CA ALA A 37 19.94 14.28 22.30
C ALA A 37 19.70 15.42 21.27
N ARG A 38 20.75 15.92 20.63
CA ARG A 38 20.69 16.96 19.57
C ARG A 38 20.26 16.42 18.21
N GLU A 39 20.36 15.09 17.98
CA GLU A 39 19.99 14.42 16.73
C GLU A 39 18.58 13.84 16.78
N MET A 40 17.99 13.82 17.98
CA MET A 40 16.62 13.33 18.18
C MET A 40 15.62 14.22 17.44
N GLN A 41 14.97 13.62 16.46
CA GLN A 41 13.78 14.12 15.77
C GLN A 41 12.64 13.15 16.02
N GLU A 42 11.42 13.64 16.04
CA GLU A 42 10.24 12.77 16.11
C GLU A 42 10.20 11.87 14.86
N GLN A 43 9.89 10.59 15.05
CA GLN A 43 9.84 9.58 13.99
C GLN A 43 11.17 9.48 13.20
N PHE A 44 12.26 9.35 13.93
CA PHE A 44 13.61 9.35 13.35
C PHE A 44 13.84 8.26 12.30
N LEU A 45 13.20 7.09 12.45
CA LEU A 45 13.30 5.99 11.49
C LEU A 45 12.45 6.22 10.24
N ASP A 46 11.42 7.05 10.32
CA ASP A 46 10.59 7.42 9.18
C ASP A 46 11.33 8.48 8.34
N LYS A 47 12.13 8.04 7.37
CA LYS A 47 13.03 8.89 6.61
C LYS A 47 12.38 9.68 5.49
N MET A 48 11.25 9.20 4.98
CA MET A 48 10.51 9.88 3.93
C MET A 48 9.66 11.00 4.54
N ASP A 49 9.58 12.15 3.85
CA ASP A 49 8.68 13.22 4.27
C ASP A 49 7.22 12.75 4.29
N LEU A 50 6.84 11.88 3.34
CA LEU A 50 5.52 11.26 3.28
C LEU A 50 5.19 10.39 4.50
N GLU A 51 6.17 9.65 5.05
CA GLU A 51 5.99 8.85 6.27
C GLU A 51 5.63 9.76 7.44
N ARG A 52 6.37 10.86 7.60
CA ARG A 52 6.15 11.84 8.68
C ARG A 52 4.85 12.62 8.53
N GLU A 53 4.52 13.04 7.31
CA GLU A 53 3.27 13.76 7.03
C GLU A 53 2.02 12.90 7.28
N ARG A 54 2.09 11.61 6.91
CA ARG A 54 0.98 10.67 7.06
C ARG A 54 0.96 9.93 8.40
N GLY A 55 2.04 10.02 9.19
CA GLY A 55 2.20 9.31 10.46
C GLY A 55 2.28 7.79 10.32
N ILE A 56 2.73 7.28 9.16
CA ILE A 56 2.82 5.84 8.88
C ILE A 56 4.22 5.49 8.37
N THR A 57 4.75 4.37 8.80
CA THR A 57 5.97 3.79 8.20
C THR A 57 5.59 3.12 6.88
N ILE A 58 6.27 3.49 5.79
CA ILE A 58 6.07 2.94 4.44
C ILE A 58 7.12 1.87 4.18
N LYS A 59 8.39 2.17 4.48
CA LYS A 59 9.52 1.28 4.22
C LYS A 59 10.19 0.82 5.50
N ALA A 60 10.48 -0.48 5.60
CA ALA A 60 11.18 -1.03 6.75
C ALA A 60 12.58 -0.41 6.92
N GLN A 61 12.94 -0.08 8.17
CA GLN A 61 14.25 0.44 8.53
C GLN A 61 14.93 -0.48 9.54
N THR A 62 16.23 -0.67 9.39
CA THR A 62 17.00 -1.54 10.27
C THR A 62 18.05 -0.74 11.03
N VAL A 63 18.15 -0.97 12.33
CA VAL A 63 19.16 -0.34 13.18
C VAL A 63 19.79 -1.35 14.12
N ARG A 64 21.11 -1.35 14.21
CA ARG A 64 21.88 -2.08 15.23
C ARG A 64 22.07 -1.19 16.44
N LEU A 65 21.64 -1.69 17.60
CA LEU A 65 21.74 -1.04 18.90
C LEU A 65 22.72 -1.80 19.79
N ARG A 66 23.36 -1.07 20.68
CA ARG A 66 24.19 -1.62 21.74
C ARG A 66 23.46 -1.45 23.06
N TYR A 67 23.25 -2.53 23.79
CA TYR A 67 22.56 -2.49 25.07
C TYR A 67 23.32 -3.28 26.13
N VAL A 68 23.52 -2.68 27.30
CA VAL A 68 24.09 -3.38 28.46
C VAL A 68 22.92 -3.72 29.38
N ALA A 69 22.60 -5.02 29.46
CA ALA A 69 21.48 -5.51 30.23
C ALA A 69 21.77 -5.56 31.73
N GLN A 70 20.74 -5.81 32.56
CA GLN A 70 20.86 -5.91 34.02
C GLN A 70 21.79 -7.03 34.47
N ASP A 71 22.05 -8.03 33.63
CA ASP A 71 23.02 -9.09 33.86
C ASP A 71 24.49 -8.62 33.72
N GLY A 72 24.71 -7.35 33.36
CA GLY A 72 26.01 -6.75 33.13
C GLY A 72 26.65 -7.11 31.80
N GLN A 73 25.96 -7.85 30.92
CA GLN A 73 26.48 -8.23 29.62
C GLN A 73 26.04 -7.25 28.53
N GLU A 74 26.90 -7.12 27.52
CA GLU A 74 26.59 -6.33 26.33
C GLU A 74 25.88 -7.20 25.30
N TYR A 75 24.73 -6.71 24.80
CA TYR A 75 23.93 -7.30 23.74
C TYR A 75 23.93 -6.41 22.49
N ARG A 76 23.87 -7.06 21.33
CA ARG A 76 23.56 -6.41 20.05
C ARG A 76 22.10 -6.65 19.72
N LEU A 77 21.34 -5.57 19.71
CA LEU A 77 19.93 -5.60 19.36
C LEU A 77 19.77 -5.08 17.93
N HIS A 78 19.21 -5.88 17.04
CA HIS A 78 18.85 -5.43 15.70
C HIS A 78 17.35 -5.16 15.68
N LEU A 79 17.00 -3.88 15.68
CA LEU A 79 15.62 -3.43 15.49
C LEU A 79 15.34 -3.33 14.00
N ILE A 80 14.29 -4.02 13.52
CA ILE A 80 13.74 -3.88 12.18
C ILE A 80 12.37 -3.25 12.33
N ASP A 81 12.26 -1.95 12.05
CA ASP A 81 11.00 -1.23 12.09
C ASP A 81 10.18 -1.54 10.84
N THR A 82 8.91 -1.95 11.01
CA THR A 82 8.06 -2.45 9.93
C THR A 82 6.85 -1.55 9.72
N PRO A 83 6.29 -1.47 8.48
CA PRO A 83 5.00 -0.84 8.27
C PRO A 83 3.89 -1.45 9.13
N GLY A 84 2.87 -0.66 9.44
CA GLY A 84 1.69 -1.15 10.19
C GLY A 84 0.46 -1.38 9.32
N HIS A 85 0.44 -0.91 8.07
CA HIS A 85 -0.74 -0.94 7.20
C HIS A 85 -0.83 -2.22 6.36
N VAL A 86 -2.05 -2.70 6.13
CA VAL A 86 -2.33 -3.94 5.38
C VAL A 86 -1.74 -3.98 3.97
N ASP A 87 -1.72 -2.85 3.27
CA ASP A 87 -1.14 -2.74 1.92
C ASP A 87 0.35 -3.07 1.89
N PHE A 88 1.05 -3.03 3.04
CA PHE A 88 2.47 -3.32 3.18
C PHE A 88 2.76 -4.64 3.90
N ASN A 89 1.78 -5.55 4.02
CA ASN A 89 1.95 -6.84 4.69
C ASN A 89 3.13 -7.65 4.13
N TYR A 90 3.47 -7.48 2.85
CA TYR A 90 4.64 -8.12 2.25
C TYR A 90 5.97 -7.60 2.83
N GLU A 91 6.09 -6.30 3.09
CA GLU A 91 7.24 -5.68 3.76
C GLU A 91 7.36 -6.19 5.19
N VAL A 92 6.22 -6.30 5.90
CA VAL A 92 6.15 -6.87 7.25
C VAL A 92 6.65 -8.31 7.23
N SER A 93 6.13 -9.16 6.35
CA SER A 93 6.50 -10.57 6.24
C SER A 93 8.01 -10.77 5.97
N ARG A 94 8.58 -9.95 5.07
CA ARG A 94 10.01 -9.98 4.75
C ARG A 94 10.88 -9.57 5.93
N SER A 95 10.50 -8.51 6.62
CA SER A 95 11.22 -7.99 7.79
C SER A 95 11.16 -8.98 8.96
N LEU A 96 10.00 -9.58 9.20
CA LEU A 96 9.82 -10.60 10.25
C LEU A 96 10.70 -11.84 10.00
N SER A 97 10.91 -12.23 8.74
CA SER A 97 11.79 -13.38 8.42
C SER A 97 13.25 -13.16 8.79
N ALA A 98 13.66 -11.92 9.00
CA ALA A 98 15.00 -11.57 9.48
C ALA A 98 15.09 -11.50 11.02
N CYS A 99 14.00 -11.78 11.73
CA CYS A 99 13.89 -11.68 13.19
C CYS A 99 13.72 -13.04 13.87
N GLU A 100 14.00 -13.07 15.17
CA GLU A 100 13.65 -14.14 16.11
C GLU A 100 12.51 -13.75 17.05
N GLY A 101 12.20 -12.46 17.15
CA GLY A 101 11.11 -11.97 18.01
C GLY A 101 10.39 -10.76 17.44
N ALA A 102 9.22 -10.49 18.01
CA ALA A 102 8.43 -9.32 17.69
C ALA A 102 7.85 -8.68 18.95
N LEU A 103 7.91 -7.35 19.04
CA LEU A 103 7.18 -6.59 20.05
C LEU A 103 5.79 -6.30 19.51
N LEU A 104 4.77 -6.84 20.16
CA LEU A 104 3.37 -6.54 19.83
C LEU A 104 2.90 -5.33 20.62
N VAL A 105 2.87 -4.16 19.97
CA VAL A 105 2.45 -2.92 20.64
C VAL A 105 0.95 -2.72 20.48
N VAL A 106 0.25 -2.66 21.61
CA VAL A 106 -1.19 -2.43 21.69
C VAL A 106 -1.46 -1.18 22.51
N ASP A 107 -2.28 -0.28 21.99
CA ASP A 107 -2.76 0.89 22.74
C ASP A 107 -3.71 0.44 23.85
N ALA A 108 -3.34 0.70 25.11
CA ALA A 108 -4.13 0.30 26.28
C ALA A 108 -5.49 1.01 26.38
N SER A 109 -5.72 2.07 25.58
CA SER A 109 -7.00 2.77 25.53
C SER A 109 -7.93 2.20 24.44
N GLN A 110 -7.36 1.68 23.34
CA GLN A 110 -8.12 1.17 22.20
C GLN A 110 -8.27 -0.36 22.20
N GLY A 111 -7.27 -1.09 22.70
CA GLY A 111 -7.25 -2.56 22.72
C GLY A 111 -6.80 -3.19 21.38
N VAL A 112 -7.19 -4.45 21.16
CA VAL A 112 -6.81 -5.22 19.98
C VAL A 112 -7.64 -4.78 18.77
N GLU A 113 -6.95 -4.50 17.66
CA GLU A 113 -7.56 -4.10 16.37
C GLU A 113 -7.23 -5.08 15.24
N ALA A 114 -7.88 -4.95 14.07
CA ALA A 114 -7.78 -5.92 12.98
C ALA A 114 -6.34 -6.12 12.47
N GLN A 115 -5.58 -5.03 12.26
CA GLN A 115 -4.19 -5.13 11.81
C GLN A 115 -3.26 -5.74 12.86
N THR A 116 -3.60 -5.60 14.16
CA THR A 116 -2.88 -6.28 15.25
C THR A 116 -2.90 -7.79 15.03
N LEU A 117 -4.07 -8.35 14.74
CA LEU A 117 -4.23 -9.79 14.47
C LEU A 117 -3.48 -10.24 13.24
N ALA A 118 -3.62 -9.52 12.12
CA ALA A 118 -2.94 -9.84 10.87
C ALA A 118 -1.41 -9.90 11.06
N ASN A 119 -0.84 -8.90 11.72
CA ASN A 119 0.60 -8.86 11.98
C ASN A 119 1.06 -9.96 12.95
N VAL A 120 0.25 -10.30 13.95
CA VAL A 120 0.55 -11.41 14.87
C VAL A 120 0.55 -12.75 14.12
N TYR A 121 -0.42 -13.00 13.26
CA TYR A 121 -0.43 -14.24 12.46
C TYR A 121 0.80 -14.36 11.57
N LEU A 122 1.26 -13.26 10.93
CA LEU A 122 2.51 -13.25 10.18
C LEU A 122 3.71 -13.57 11.07
N ALA A 123 3.76 -13.07 12.31
CA ALA A 123 4.82 -13.39 13.25
C ALA A 123 4.78 -14.86 13.70
N ILE A 124 3.59 -15.41 13.94
CA ILE A 124 3.39 -16.83 14.29
C ILE A 124 3.81 -17.76 13.13
N GLU A 125 3.45 -17.43 11.89
CA GLU A 125 3.88 -18.18 10.70
C GLU A 125 5.42 -18.26 10.57
N GLN A 126 6.13 -17.23 11.03
CA GLN A 126 7.59 -17.18 11.08
C GLN A 126 8.18 -17.82 12.36
N ASN A 127 7.34 -18.36 13.26
CA ASN A 127 7.72 -18.93 14.55
C ASN A 127 8.50 -17.93 15.44
N LEU A 128 8.11 -16.66 15.45
CA LEU A 128 8.74 -15.64 16.28
C LEU A 128 8.21 -15.69 17.73
N GLU A 129 9.11 -15.37 18.67
CA GLU A 129 8.69 -15.08 20.05
C GLU A 129 8.03 -13.71 20.08
N ILE A 130 6.79 -13.64 20.60
CA ILE A 130 6.01 -12.40 20.64
C ILE A 130 5.96 -11.87 22.06
N VAL A 131 6.42 -10.62 22.25
CA VAL A 131 6.40 -9.93 23.54
C VAL A 131 5.30 -8.86 23.49
N PRO A 132 4.19 -9.01 24.23
CA PRO A 132 3.13 -8.01 24.30
C PRO A 132 3.58 -6.75 25.05
N VAL A 133 3.32 -5.58 24.45
CA VAL A 133 3.64 -4.26 25.01
C VAL A 133 2.36 -3.42 25.02
N LEU A 134 1.91 -3.04 26.22
CA LEU A 134 0.70 -2.24 26.43
C LEU A 134 1.10 -0.77 26.53
N ASN A 135 0.92 -0.04 25.43
CA ASN A 135 1.39 1.34 25.30
C ASN A 135 0.31 2.36 25.68
N LYS A 136 0.73 3.60 25.85
CA LYS A 136 -0.10 4.77 26.19
C LYS A 136 -0.78 4.67 27.56
N VAL A 137 -0.13 4.03 28.53
CA VAL A 137 -0.66 3.96 29.91
C VAL A 137 -0.75 5.31 30.63
N ASP A 138 -0.20 6.36 30.04
CA ASP A 138 -0.33 7.76 30.49
C ASP A 138 -1.71 8.36 30.19
N LEU A 139 -2.51 7.73 29.33
CA LEU A 139 -3.85 8.22 29.00
C LEU A 139 -4.85 7.88 30.10
N PRO A 140 -5.78 8.79 30.48
CA PRO A 140 -6.82 8.51 31.47
C PRO A 140 -7.78 7.39 31.06
N SER A 141 -7.90 7.10 29.75
CA SER A 141 -8.73 6.03 29.18
C SER A 141 -8.03 4.69 29.07
N ALA A 142 -6.75 4.61 29.46
CA ALA A 142 -5.99 3.37 29.40
C ALA A 142 -6.50 2.34 30.40
N ASP A 143 -6.75 1.13 29.94
CA ASP A 143 -7.16 -0.02 30.76
C ASP A 143 -6.27 -1.22 30.44
N VAL A 144 -5.23 -1.38 31.26
CA VAL A 144 -4.18 -2.39 31.07
C VAL A 144 -4.74 -3.81 31.25
N ASP A 145 -5.60 -4.01 32.25
CA ASP A 145 -6.11 -5.36 32.58
C ASP A 145 -7.10 -5.83 31.52
N ARG A 146 -8.00 -4.95 31.07
CA ARG A 146 -8.89 -5.23 29.93
C ARG A 146 -8.10 -5.58 28.68
N THR A 147 -7.04 -4.83 28.37
CA THR A 147 -6.24 -5.05 27.16
C THR A 147 -5.48 -6.38 27.22
N ARG A 148 -5.01 -6.80 28.41
CA ARG A 148 -4.45 -8.14 28.62
C ARG A 148 -5.46 -9.24 28.33
N GLU A 149 -6.65 -9.12 28.90
CA GLU A 149 -7.75 -10.08 28.66
C GLU A 149 -8.11 -10.16 27.18
N GLU A 150 -8.17 -9.01 26.47
CA GLU A 150 -8.43 -9.00 25.02
C GLU A 150 -7.32 -9.73 24.24
N ILE A 151 -6.04 -9.52 24.55
CA ILE A 151 -4.92 -10.23 23.91
C ILE A 151 -5.02 -11.72 24.13
N GLU A 152 -5.32 -12.17 25.36
CA GLU A 152 -5.45 -13.59 25.68
C GLU A 152 -6.66 -14.25 25.00
N GLN A 153 -7.82 -13.57 25.01
CA GLN A 153 -9.06 -14.13 24.45
C GLN A 153 -9.12 -14.08 22.93
N VAL A 154 -8.63 -13.00 22.32
CA VAL A 154 -8.75 -12.77 20.86
C VAL A 154 -7.57 -13.35 20.09
N ILE A 155 -6.36 -13.22 20.64
CA ILE A 155 -5.12 -13.65 19.98
C ILE A 155 -4.66 -15.01 20.51
N GLY A 156 -4.89 -15.31 21.78
CA GLY A 156 -4.43 -16.54 22.45
C GLY A 156 -2.98 -16.46 22.94
N LEU A 157 -2.42 -15.26 23.10
CA LEU A 157 -1.07 -15.05 23.61
C LEU A 157 -1.08 -14.92 25.14
N ASP A 158 -0.08 -15.51 25.80
CA ASP A 158 0.17 -15.32 27.23
C ASP A 158 0.62 -13.89 27.52
N THR A 159 -0.13 -13.18 28.36
CA THR A 159 0.17 -11.79 28.76
C THR A 159 0.88 -11.67 30.11
N SER A 160 1.20 -12.78 30.78
CA SER A 160 1.87 -12.79 32.08
C SER A 160 3.19 -11.98 32.11
N HIS A 161 3.81 -11.84 30.97
CA HIS A 161 5.06 -11.10 30.75
C HIS A 161 4.90 -9.83 29.93
N SER A 162 3.66 -9.37 29.76
CA SER A 162 3.40 -8.12 29.05
C SER A 162 3.98 -6.92 29.81
N VAL A 163 4.54 -5.98 29.06
CA VAL A 163 5.10 -4.75 29.64
C VAL A 163 4.13 -3.58 29.42
N ALA A 164 3.72 -2.95 30.52
CA ALA A 164 2.94 -1.71 30.46
C ALA A 164 3.89 -0.52 30.33
N CYS A 165 3.70 0.30 29.31
CA CYS A 165 4.60 1.42 29.01
C CYS A 165 3.87 2.67 28.49
N SER A 166 4.60 3.78 28.52
CA SER A 166 4.27 4.98 27.76
C SER A 166 5.48 5.38 26.92
N ALA A 167 5.42 5.11 25.64
CA ALA A 167 6.46 5.57 24.71
C ALA A 167 6.64 7.10 24.74
N LYS A 168 5.56 7.85 24.98
CA LYS A 168 5.57 9.30 25.08
C LYS A 168 6.38 9.80 26.29
N THR A 169 6.19 9.21 27.46
CA THR A 169 6.84 9.63 28.69
C THR A 169 8.14 8.85 28.99
N GLY A 170 8.35 7.70 28.33
CA GLY A 170 9.48 6.82 28.55
C GLY A 170 9.31 5.81 29.66
N VAL A 171 8.18 5.80 30.37
CA VAL A 171 7.88 4.84 31.45
C VAL A 171 7.81 3.41 30.89
N GLY A 172 8.49 2.47 31.53
CA GLY A 172 8.46 1.04 31.23
C GLY A 172 9.27 0.60 30.00
N VAL A 173 9.90 1.53 29.28
CA VAL A 173 10.67 1.17 28.05
C VAL A 173 11.96 0.43 28.36
N ASP A 174 12.57 0.68 29.51
CA ASP A 174 13.70 -0.07 30.03
C ASP A 174 13.34 -1.55 30.28
N GLN A 175 12.14 -1.81 30.78
CA GLN A 175 11.63 -3.17 31.00
C GLN A 175 11.41 -3.90 29.66
N ILE A 176 10.99 -3.19 28.61
CA ILE A 176 10.88 -3.79 27.27
C ILE A 176 12.23 -4.29 26.78
N LEU A 177 13.31 -3.52 26.96
CA LEU A 177 14.66 -3.94 26.57
C LEU A 177 15.13 -5.19 27.33
N GLU A 178 14.82 -5.29 28.62
CA GLU A 178 15.12 -6.48 29.41
C GLU A 178 14.30 -7.71 28.97
N GLU A 179 13.00 -7.53 28.65
CA GLU A 179 12.19 -8.63 28.13
C GLU A 179 12.64 -9.09 26.74
N ILE A 180 13.13 -8.19 25.87
CA ILE A 180 13.78 -8.57 24.60
C ILE A 180 14.98 -9.47 24.86
N VAL A 181 15.89 -9.08 25.77
CA VAL A 181 17.07 -9.87 26.10
C VAL A 181 16.71 -11.25 26.67
N ARG A 182 15.69 -11.30 27.54
CA ARG A 182 15.27 -12.50 28.24
C ARG A 182 14.51 -13.48 27.35
N ARG A 183 13.61 -12.99 26.50
CA ARG A 183 12.65 -13.82 25.78
C ARG A 183 13.00 -14.07 24.33
N VAL A 184 13.41 -13.03 23.61
CA VAL A 184 13.77 -13.23 22.19
C VAL A 184 14.95 -14.18 22.11
N PRO A 185 14.82 -15.33 21.45
CA PRO A 185 15.92 -16.28 21.36
C PRO A 185 17.08 -15.72 20.53
N PRO A 186 18.32 -16.12 20.79
CA PRO A 186 19.43 -15.77 19.94
C PRO A 186 19.32 -16.44 18.57
N PRO A 187 19.87 -15.83 17.51
CA PRO A 187 19.91 -16.44 16.20
C PRO A 187 20.73 -17.74 16.24
N ARG A 188 20.23 -18.77 15.55
CA ARG A 188 20.88 -20.07 15.45
C ARG A 188 21.34 -20.32 14.03
N GLU A 189 22.59 -20.73 13.86
CA GLU A 189 23.05 -21.25 12.57
C GLU A 189 22.24 -22.49 12.19
N LYS A 190 21.78 -22.55 10.94
CA LYS A 190 21.10 -23.74 10.41
C LYS A 190 22.09 -24.83 10.01
N ALA A 191 23.31 -24.43 9.60
CA ALA A 191 24.39 -25.32 9.21
C ALA A 191 25.72 -24.82 9.78
N PRO A 192 26.03 -25.05 11.09
CA PRO A 192 27.27 -24.58 11.74
C PRO A 192 28.51 -25.08 11.01
N GLY A 193 29.45 -24.16 10.69
CA GLY A 193 30.66 -24.45 9.92
C GLY A 193 30.42 -24.75 8.43
N GLY A 194 29.21 -24.56 7.96
CA GLY A 194 28.82 -24.67 6.55
C GLY A 194 29.25 -23.48 5.70
N PRO A 195 28.92 -23.50 4.40
CA PRO A 195 29.15 -22.36 3.52
C PRO A 195 28.26 -21.17 3.91
N LEU A 196 28.70 -19.96 3.53
CA LEU A 196 27.92 -18.76 3.71
C LEU A 196 26.52 -18.88 3.12
N ARG A 197 25.50 -18.53 3.90
CA ARG A 197 24.14 -18.30 3.44
C ARG A 197 23.59 -17.02 4.06
N CYS A 198 23.31 -16.03 3.23
CA CYS A 198 22.62 -14.81 3.64
C CYS A 198 21.25 -14.73 2.97
N LEU A 199 20.25 -14.35 3.72
CA LEU A 199 18.91 -14.04 3.21
C LEU A 199 18.85 -12.58 2.80
N ILE A 200 18.45 -12.30 1.56
CA ILE A 200 18.12 -10.94 1.12
C ILE A 200 16.68 -10.64 1.56
N PHE A 201 16.50 -9.65 2.41
CA PHE A 201 15.16 -9.26 2.86
C PHE A 201 14.72 -7.87 2.38
N ASP A 202 15.67 -7.02 1.94
CA ASP A 202 15.39 -5.74 1.27
C ASP A 202 16.53 -5.35 0.32
N SER A 203 16.27 -4.45 -0.62
CA SER A 203 17.27 -3.85 -1.50
C SER A 203 16.79 -2.48 -1.99
N TRP A 204 17.74 -1.59 -2.29
CA TRP A 204 17.46 -0.31 -2.94
C TRP A 204 18.58 0.09 -3.89
N TYR A 205 18.28 0.99 -4.79
CA TYR A 205 19.27 1.52 -5.72
C TYR A 205 19.84 2.85 -5.23
N ASP A 206 21.16 2.93 -5.20
CA ASP A 206 21.91 4.15 -4.94
C ASP A 206 22.65 4.55 -6.22
N SER A 207 22.56 5.81 -6.64
CA SER A 207 23.15 6.28 -7.90
C SER A 207 24.69 6.16 -7.95
N TYR A 208 25.36 6.10 -6.79
CA TYR A 208 26.82 6.01 -6.68
C TYR A 208 27.30 4.59 -6.43
N ARG A 209 26.54 3.81 -5.64
CA ARG A 209 26.92 2.46 -5.16
C ARG A 209 26.32 1.35 -6.01
N GLY A 210 25.33 1.66 -6.86
CA GLY A 210 24.46 0.67 -7.50
C GLY A 210 23.43 0.08 -6.53
N ALA A 211 23.04 -1.18 -6.74
CA ALA A 211 22.13 -1.82 -5.80
C ALA A 211 22.84 -2.10 -4.46
N VAL A 212 22.24 -1.63 -3.38
CA VAL A 212 22.61 -1.91 -1.99
C VAL A 212 21.65 -2.97 -1.47
N VAL A 213 22.19 -4.07 -0.97
CA VAL A 213 21.45 -5.27 -0.60
C VAL A 213 21.46 -5.44 0.90
N MET A 214 20.27 -5.47 1.52
CA MET A 214 20.10 -5.79 2.93
C MET A 214 20.09 -7.30 3.12
N VAL A 215 20.95 -7.76 4.02
CA VAL A 215 21.10 -9.19 4.29
C VAL A 215 21.06 -9.50 5.76
N ARG A 216 20.50 -10.67 6.07
CA ARG A 216 20.73 -11.36 7.32
C ARG A 216 21.64 -12.55 7.07
N VAL A 217 22.74 -12.63 7.77
CA VAL A 217 23.64 -13.80 7.74
C VAL A 217 22.99 -14.93 8.55
N VAL A 218 22.70 -16.05 7.89
CA VAL A 218 22.12 -17.23 8.55
C VAL A 218 23.23 -18.19 8.94
N ASP A 219 24.15 -18.49 8.02
CA ASP A 219 25.31 -19.37 8.25
C ASP A 219 26.58 -18.77 7.68
N GLY A 220 27.69 -19.05 8.30
CA GLY A 220 29.02 -18.59 7.86
C GLY A 220 29.24 -17.10 8.12
N THR A 221 30.23 -16.53 7.44
CA THR A 221 30.61 -15.11 7.59
C THR A 221 30.73 -14.45 6.23
N LEU A 222 30.19 -13.25 6.12
CA LEU A 222 30.32 -12.38 4.95
C LEU A 222 31.37 -11.33 5.23
N SER A 223 32.39 -11.23 4.36
CA SER A 223 33.51 -10.29 4.53
C SER A 223 33.61 -9.33 3.33
N ARG A 224 34.14 -8.16 3.59
CA ARG A 224 34.47 -7.22 2.52
C ARG A 224 35.55 -7.84 1.61
N GLY A 225 35.36 -7.72 0.30
CA GLY A 225 36.23 -8.35 -0.72
C GLY A 225 35.84 -9.78 -1.08
N ASP A 226 34.83 -10.36 -0.42
CA ASP A 226 34.33 -11.66 -0.81
C ASP A 226 33.66 -11.61 -2.19
N LYS A 227 33.89 -12.68 -2.98
CA LYS A 227 33.14 -12.90 -4.19
C LYS A 227 31.93 -13.74 -3.86
N VAL A 228 30.77 -13.09 -3.92
CA VAL A 228 29.47 -13.69 -3.59
C VAL A 228 28.70 -14.08 -4.83
N ARG A 229 27.84 -15.09 -4.71
CA ARG A 229 26.95 -15.60 -5.74
C ARG A 229 25.50 -15.47 -5.29
N PHE A 230 24.66 -14.90 -6.12
CA PHE A 230 23.21 -14.91 -5.98
C PHE A 230 22.67 -16.23 -6.51
N MET A 231 21.99 -17.01 -5.68
CA MET A 231 21.62 -18.38 -6.04
C MET A 231 20.53 -18.43 -7.11
N SER A 232 19.62 -17.47 -7.15
CA SER A 232 18.52 -17.42 -8.14
C SER A 232 19.02 -17.11 -9.55
N THR A 233 20.00 -16.20 -9.69
CA THR A 233 20.51 -15.75 -11.00
C THR A 233 21.82 -16.42 -11.39
N GLY A 234 22.52 -17.04 -10.44
CA GLY A 234 23.86 -17.64 -10.63
C GLY A 234 24.96 -16.60 -10.89
N ARG A 235 24.68 -15.30 -10.75
CA ARG A 235 25.66 -14.22 -11.00
C ARG A 235 26.55 -14.00 -9.81
N ASP A 236 27.81 -13.68 -10.10
CA ASP A 236 28.85 -13.42 -9.09
C ASP A 236 29.17 -11.93 -9.03
N TYR A 237 29.28 -11.42 -7.80
CA TYR A 237 29.67 -10.03 -7.51
C TYR A 237 30.69 -9.97 -6.40
N GLU A 238 31.54 -8.94 -6.40
CA GLU A 238 32.49 -8.68 -5.35
C GLU A 238 31.90 -7.70 -4.33
N VAL A 239 31.99 -8.01 -3.05
CA VAL A 239 31.56 -7.14 -1.95
C VAL A 239 32.54 -5.98 -1.81
N THR A 240 32.23 -4.83 -2.43
CA THR A 240 33.09 -3.65 -2.38
C THR A 240 32.89 -2.84 -1.10
N GLU A 241 31.66 -2.82 -0.59
CA GLU A 241 31.28 -2.19 0.66
C GLU A 241 30.45 -3.15 1.50
N LEU A 242 30.72 -3.21 2.81
CA LEU A 242 29.97 -3.97 3.79
C LEU A 242 29.71 -3.06 4.98
N GLY A 243 28.46 -3.03 5.48
CA GLY A 243 28.10 -2.08 6.53
C GLY A 243 26.88 -2.48 7.34
N ILE A 244 26.61 -1.67 8.33
CA ILE A 244 25.47 -1.73 9.25
C ILE A 244 24.88 -0.34 9.42
N PHE A 245 23.66 -0.24 9.91
CA PHE A 245 23.05 1.02 10.32
C PHE A 245 23.08 1.15 11.85
N THR A 246 23.64 2.28 12.37
CA THR A 246 23.82 2.57 13.80
C THR A 246 23.45 4.02 14.20
N PRO A 247 22.31 4.59 13.97
CA PRO A 247 21.31 4.58 12.91
C PRO A 247 21.86 5.03 11.54
N HIS A 248 23.01 5.69 11.53
CA HIS A 248 23.71 6.07 10.29
C HIS A 248 24.50 4.87 9.73
N PRO A 249 24.72 4.82 8.42
CA PRO A 249 25.49 3.76 7.81
C PRO A 249 26.94 3.79 8.33
N ARG A 250 27.44 2.63 8.77
CA ARG A 250 28.81 2.44 9.26
C ARG A 250 29.43 1.23 8.58
N ALA A 251 30.59 1.43 7.97
CA ALA A 251 31.35 0.34 7.37
C ALA A 251 31.85 -0.66 8.43
N VAL A 252 31.81 -1.94 8.08
CA VAL A 252 32.38 -3.05 8.87
C VAL A 252 33.16 -3.97 7.94
N ASP A 253 34.08 -4.75 8.51
CA ASP A 253 34.90 -5.67 7.72
C ASP A 253 34.26 -7.04 7.55
N GLU A 254 33.43 -7.46 8.51
CA GLU A 254 32.74 -8.75 8.51
C GLU A 254 31.37 -8.69 9.17
N LEU A 255 30.47 -9.56 8.71
CA LEU A 255 29.18 -9.88 9.33
C LEU A 255 29.13 -11.37 9.63
N GLY A 256 28.98 -11.74 10.89
CA GLY A 256 28.87 -13.13 11.36
C GLY A 256 27.44 -13.65 11.39
N PRO A 257 27.24 -14.92 11.80
CA PRO A 257 25.92 -15.53 11.91
C PRO A 257 24.98 -14.74 12.82
N GLY A 258 23.76 -14.55 12.36
CA GLY A 258 22.73 -13.78 13.06
C GLY A 258 22.81 -12.27 12.86
N GLU A 259 23.89 -11.74 12.31
CA GLU A 259 24.02 -10.31 12.09
C GLU A 259 23.21 -9.84 10.88
N VAL A 260 22.68 -8.63 11.01
CA VAL A 260 21.95 -7.91 9.95
C VAL A 260 22.80 -6.74 9.50
N GLY A 261 22.92 -6.56 8.18
CA GLY A 261 23.68 -5.47 7.59
C GLY A 261 23.40 -5.33 6.09
N PHE A 262 24.19 -4.52 5.42
CA PHE A 262 24.08 -4.31 3.99
C PHE A 262 25.42 -4.49 3.29
N PHE A 263 25.38 -4.82 2.02
CA PHE A 263 26.55 -4.76 1.15
C PHE A 263 26.23 -4.11 -0.20
N ALA A 264 27.25 -3.59 -0.85
CA ALA A 264 27.22 -3.14 -2.22
C ALA A 264 28.35 -3.81 -3.02
N GLY A 265 28.11 -4.07 -4.32
CA GLY A 265 29.05 -4.80 -5.17
C GLY A 265 29.03 -4.34 -6.63
N ASN A 266 28.81 -3.04 -6.88
CA ASN A 266 28.64 -2.50 -8.24
C ASN A 266 27.57 -3.22 -9.07
N ILE A 267 26.51 -3.68 -8.39
CA ILE A 267 25.38 -4.37 -9.01
C ILE A 267 24.55 -3.32 -9.75
N ARG A 268 24.58 -3.35 -11.08
CA ARG A 268 23.93 -2.34 -11.92
C ARG A 268 22.45 -2.63 -12.17
N SER A 269 22.05 -3.88 -12.04
CA SER A 269 20.66 -4.32 -12.26
C SER A 269 20.07 -4.81 -10.95
N VAL A 270 18.98 -4.19 -10.51
CA VAL A 270 18.23 -4.63 -9.33
C VAL A 270 17.49 -5.95 -9.59
N HIS A 271 17.23 -6.29 -10.85
CA HIS A 271 16.73 -7.62 -11.21
C HIS A 271 17.66 -8.76 -10.78
N ASP A 272 18.91 -8.45 -10.46
CA ASP A 272 19.86 -9.43 -9.95
C ASP A 272 19.81 -9.59 -8.43
N THR A 273 19.11 -8.68 -7.73
CA THR A 273 18.99 -8.65 -6.26
C THR A 273 17.57 -8.99 -5.82
N ASN A 274 17.06 -10.13 -6.28
CA ASN A 274 15.71 -10.56 -5.92
C ASN A 274 15.57 -10.71 -4.40
N ILE A 275 14.56 -10.05 -3.85
CA ILE A 275 14.25 -10.17 -2.42
C ILE A 275 13.76 -11.60 -2.14
N GLY A 276 14.30 -12.22 -1.07
CA GLY A 276 14.09 -13.64 -0.76
C GLY A 276 15.14 -14.57 -1.37
N ASP A 277 16.07 -14.05 -2.19
CA ASP A 277 17.17 -14.86 -2.70
C ASP A 277 18.22 -15.13 -1.63
N THR A 278 19.02 -16.15 -1.88
CA THR A 278 20.14 -16.54 -1.03
C THR A 278 21.45 -16.09 -1.65
N VAL A 279 22.24 -15.39 -0.87
CA VAL A 279 23.64 -15.05 -1.21
C VAL A 279 24.58 -16.03 -0.57
N THR A 280 25.50 -16.59 -1.36
CA THR A 280 26.54 -17.51 -0.91
C THR A 280 27.92 -17.10 -1.44
N THR A 281 29.00 -17.73 -0.99
CA THR A 281 30.33 -17.46 -1.56
C THR A 281 30.53 -18.18 -2.90
N ALA A 282 31.08 -17.50 -3.90
CA ALA A 282 31.34 -18.08 -5.21
C ALA A 282 32.37 -19.21 -5.17
N LYS A 283 33.34 -19.18 -4.22
CA LYS A 283 34.40 -20.19 -4.07
C LYS A 283 33.88 -21.52 -3.50
N LYS A 284 32.94 -21.46 -2.56
CA LYS A 284 32.35 -22.62 -1.89
C LYS A 284 30.85 -22.39 -1.73
N PRO A 285 30.09 -22.49 -2.80
CA PRO A 285 28.67 -22.18 -2.77
C PRO A 285 27.90 -23.19 -1.93
N ALA A 286 26.84 -22.71 -1.27
CA ALA A 286 25.85 -23.56 -0.64
C ALA A 286 25.07 -24.36 -1.71
N THR A 287 24.64 -25.55 -1.35
CA THR A 287 23.87 -26.44 -2.25
C THR A 287 22.37 -26.14 -2.21
N GLU A 288 21.87 -25.66 -1.06
CA GLU A 288 20.45 -25.40 -0.84
C GLU A 288 20.20 -23.92 -0.52
N PRO A 289 19.27 -23.26 -1.22
CA PRO A 289 18.87 -21.91 -0.89
C PRO A 289 18.10 -21.88 0.44
N LEU A 290 18.05 -20.70 1.06
CA LEU A 290 17.14 -20.43 2.16
C LEU A 290 15.69 -20.35 1.62
N PRO A 291 14.67 -20.61 2.44
CA PRO A 291 13.30 -20.38 2.05
C PRO A 291 13.11 -18.91 1.60
N GLY A 292 12.67 -18.74 0.36
CA GLY A 292 12.36 -17.42 -0.18
C GLY A 292 10.96 -16.94 0.22
N PHE A 293 10.57 -15.79 -0.33
CA PHE A 293 9.25 -15.21 -0.10
C PHE A 293 8.26 -15.59 -1.20
N LYS A 294 6.97 -15.62 -0.84
CA LYS A 294 5.91 -15.75 -1.84
C LYS A 294 5.89 -14.49 -2.70
N GLU A 295 5.75 -14.66 -4.00
CA GLU A 295 5.56 -13.55 -4.93
C GLU A 295 4.22 -12.87 -4.66
N VAL A 296 4.26 -11.55 -4.46
CA VAL A 296 3.06 -10.75 -4.23
C VAL A 296 2.56 -10.22 -5.56
N LYS A 297 1.27 -10.41 -5.83
CA LYS A 297 0.64 -9.96 -7.08
C LYS A 297 -0.13 -8.66 -6.83
N PRO A 298 0.02 -7.68 -7.71
CA PRO A 298 -0.80 -6.48 -7.65
C PRO A 298 -2.29 -6.81 -7.73
N MET A 299 -3.09 -6.07 -6.97
CA MET A 299 -4.54 -6.25 -6.87
C MET A 299 -5.32 -5.04 -7.37
N VAL A 300 -4.69 -3.87 -7.36
CA VAL A 300 -5.25 -2.58 -7.80
C VAL A 300 -4.49 -2.09 -9.01
N PHE A 301 -5.18 -1.67 -10.04
CA PHE A 301 -4.58 -1.20 -11.28
C PHE A 301 -5.09 0.20 -11.63
N ALA A 302 -4.17 1.10 -11.97
CA ALA A 302 -4.51 2.43 -12.49
C ALA A 302 -3.58 2.81 -13.66
N GLY A 303 -4.08 3.61 -14.57
CA GLY A 303 -3.24 4.24 -15.59
C GLY A 303 -2.61 5.51 -15.03
N ILE A 304 -1.32 5.70 -15.25
CA ILE A 304 -0.58 6.93 -14.92
C ILE A 304 -0.09 7.55 -16.22
N TYR A 305 -0.47 8.80 -16.46
CA TYR A 305 -0.17 9.54 -17.68
C TYR A 305 0.44 10.89 -17.32
N PRO A 306 1.46 11.36 -18.05
CA PRO A 306 1.97 12.71 -17.84
C PRO A 306 0.97 13.72 -18.39
N THR A 307 0.84 14.87 -17.73
CA THR A 307 0.00 15.99 -18.21
C THR A 307 0.51 16.52 -19.53
N ASP A 308 1.83 16.61 -19.69
CA ASP A 308 2.49 16.94 -20.97
C ASP A 308 3.08 15.66 -21.58
N SER A 309 2.64 15.31 -22.78
CA SER A 309 3.11 14.14 -23.51
C SER A 309 4.62 14.12 -23.77
N ALA A 310 5.28 15.29 -23.75
CA ALA A 310 6.73 15.39 -23.86
C ALA A 310 7.46 14.76 -22.64
N GLN A 311 6.81 14.67 -21.48
CA GLN A 311 7.36 14.07 -20.26
C GLN A 311 7.22 12.53 -20.20
N TYR A 312 6.69 11.88 -21.23
CA TYR A 312 6.57 10.41 -21.25
C TYR A 312 7.90 9.67 -21.03
N PRO A 313 9.04 10.07 -21.64
CA PRO A 313 10.34 9.46 -21.35
C PRO A 313 10.77 9.66 -19.89
N ASP A 314 10.52 10.83 -19.31
CA ASP A 314 10.86 11.14 -17.91
C ASP A 314 10.03 10.30 -16.95
N LEU A 315 8.73 10.11 -17.24
CA LEU A 315 7.85 9.22 -16.45
C LEU A 315 8.34 7.77 -16.50
N ARG A 316 8.76 7.27 -17.67
CA ARG A 316 9.31 5.92 -17.78
C ARG A 316 10.55 5.76 -16.90
N ASP A 317 11.50 6.69 -17.00
CA ASP A 317 12.74 6.65 -16.26
C ASP A 317 12.49 6.77 -14.74
N ALA A 318 11.48 7.57 -14.35
CA ALA A 318 11.05 7.69 -12.95
C ALA A 318 10.44 6.39 -12.42
N LEU A 319 9.53 5.75 -13.19
CA LEU A 319 8.93 4.46 -12.84
C LEU A 319 10.00 3.36 -12.72
N GLU A 320 10.94 3.29 -13.66
CA GLU A 320 12.06 2.35 -13.58
C GLU A 320 12.88 2.55 -12.29
N LYS A 321 13.28 3.78 -11.98
CA LYS A 321 14.02 4.11 -10.75
C LYS A 321 13.23 3.81 -9.49
N LEU A 322 11.93 4.12 -9.48
CA LEU A 322 11.09 3.86 -8.34
C LEU A 322 10.87 2.36 -8.11
N HIS A 323 10.68 1.59 -9.19
CA HIS A 323 10.55 0.13 -9.14
C HIS A 323 11.82 -0.56 -8.61
N LEU A 324 13.00 0.05 -8.79
CA LEU A 324 14.24 -0.44 -8.19
C LEU A 324 14.19 -0.37 -6.64
N ASN A 325 13.46 0.58 -6.10
CA ASN A 325 13.33 0.79 -4.64
C ASN A 325 12.07 0.15 -4.05
N ASP A 326 11.10 -0.15 -4.90
CA ASP A 326 9.85 -0.80 -4.54
C ASP A 326 9.45 -1.79 -5.63
N SER A 327 9.80 -3.04 -5.44
CA SER A 327 9.50 -4.11 -6.41
C SER A 327 8.07 -4.63 -6.34
N ALA A 328 7.24 -4.08 -5.45
CA ALA A 328 5.88 -4.55 -5.22
C ALA A 328 4.87 -3.97 -6.21
N PHE A 329 5.16 -2.84 -6.86
CA PHE A 329 4.33 -2.37 -7.95
C PHE A 329 4.86 -2.88 -9.31
N SER A 330 3.97 -3.00 -10.27
CA SER A 330 4.30 -3.35 -11.66
C SER A 330 3.87 -2.22 -12.59
N PHE A 331 4.51 -2.09 -13.75
CA PHE A 331 4.11 -1.12 -14.75
C PHE A 331 4.36 -1.64 -16.17
N GLU A 332 3.44 -1.32 -17.06
CA GLU A 332 3.50 -1.66 -18.48
C GLU A 332 3.10 -0.45 -19.32
N PRO A 333 3.67 -0.25 -20.50
CA PRO A 333 3.25 0.81 -21.40
C PRO A 333 1.74 0.69 -21.72
N ASP A 334 1.03 1.80 -21.61
CA ASP A 334 -0.39 1.90 -21.96
C ASP A 334 -0.65 3.12 -22.85
N THR A 335 -1.72 3.07 -23.62
CA THR A 335 -2.14 4.16 -24.50
C THR A 335 -3.63 4.39 -24.31
N SER A 336 -3.99 5.62 -24.00
CA SER A 336 -5.37 6.09 -23.92
C SER A 336 -5.65 7.00 -25.11
N GLU A 337 -6.82 6.86 -25.72
CA GLU A 337 -7.26 7.78 -26.81
C GLU A 337 -7.42 9.21 -26.29
N ALA A 338 -7.79 9.37 -25.01
CA ALA A 338 -8.00 10.66 -24.37
C ALA A 338 -6.72 11.29 -23.80
N LEU A 339 -5.83 10.47 -23.20
CA LEU A 339 -4.67 10.92 -22.41
C LEU A 339 -3.32 10.72 -23.12
N GLY A 340 -3.31 10.00 -24.23
CA GLY A 340 -2.08 9.69 -24.98
C GLY A 340 -1.27 8.54 -24.38
N PHE A 341 0.06 8.66 -24.41
CA PHE A 341 0.97 7.62 -23.93
C PHE A 341 1.18 7.74 -22.42
N GLY A 342 1.14 6.61 -21.74
CA GLY A 342 1.36 6.49 -20.30
C GLY A 342 1.71 5.06 -19.91
N PHE A 343 1.44 4.71 -18.66
CA PHE A 343 1.70 3.38 -18.12
C PHE A 343 0.51 2.86 -17.35
N ARG A 344 0.20 1.59 -17.54
CA ARG A 344 -0.69 0.82 -16.68
C ARG A 344 0.12 0.29 -15.50
N CYS A 345 -0.20 0.74 -14.30
CA CYS A 345 0.50 0.37 -13.08
C CYS A 345 -0.37 -0.52 -12.21
N GLY A 346 0.24 -1.54 -11.62
CA GLY A 346 -0.39 -2.44 -10.67
C GLY A 346 0.17 -2.24 -9.27
N PHE A 347 -0.69 -2.15 -8.26
CA PHE A 347 -0.37 -1.82 -6.88
C PHE A 347 -0.96 -2.86 -5.91
N LEU A 348 -0.45 -2.92 -4.69
CA LEU A 348 -0.95 -3.83 -3.67
C LEU A 348 -2.32 -3.39 -3.11
N GLY A 349 -2.50 -2.09 -2.96
CA GLY A 349 -3.72 -1.46 -2.46
C GLY A 349 -3.79 0.02 -2.84
N LEU A 350 -4.81 0.73 -2.33
CA LEU A 350 -5.00 2.15 -2.62
C LEU A 350 -3.93 3.03 -2.00
N LEU A 351 -3.59 2.80 -0.74
CA LEU A 351 -2.56 3.58 -0.07
C LEU A 351 -1.21 3.43 -0.77
N HIS A 352 -0.89 2.22 -1.22
CA HIS A 352 0.31 1.98 -2.02
C HIS A 352 0.29 2.78 -3.33
N MET A 353 -0.85 2.81 -4.05
CA MET A 353 -1.04 3.61 -5.26
C MET A 353 -0.82 5.11 -5.01
N GLU A 354 -1.44 5.65 -3.97
CA GLU A 354 -1.30 7.07 -3.61
C GLU A 354 0.14 7.44 -3.28
N ILE A 355 0.84 6.57 -2.53
CA ILE A 355 2.25 6.80 -2.17
C ILE A 355 3.14 6.79 -3.41
N ILE A 356 2.96 5.83 -4.32
CA ILE A 356 3.72 5.77 -5.58
C ILE A 356 3.48 7.02 -6.41
N GLN A 357 2.21 7.45 -6.53
CA GLN A 357 1.86 8.68 -7.26
C GLN A 357 2.53 9.91 -6.63
N GLU A 358 2.39 10.12 -5.33
CA GLU A 358 3.00 11.27 -4.64
C GLU A 358 4.54 11.26 -4.73
N ARG A 359 5.16 10.07 -4.69
CA ARG A 359 6.61 9.94 -4.89
C ARG A 359 7.03 10.33 -6.30
N LEU A 360 6.29 9.91 -7.34
CA LEU A 360 6.55 10.32 -8.72
C LEU A 360 6.43 11.83 -8.89
N GLU A 361 5.42 12.44 -8.29
CA GLU A 361 5.19 13.89 -8.35
C GLU A 361 6.28 14.67 -7.60
N ARG A 362 6.64 14.26 -6.37
CA ARG A 362 7.56 15.01 -5.49
C ARG A 362 9.04 14.73 -5.77
N GLU A 363 9.42 13.46 -5.94
CA GLU A 363 10.83 13.06 -6.11
C GLU A 363 11.33 13.32 -7.55
N PHE A 364 10.42 13.23 -8.56
CA PHE A 364 10.77 13.38 -9.97
C PHE A 364 10.16 14.62 -10.63
N ASN A 365 9.42 15.44 -9.88
CA ASN A 365 8.79 16.68 -10.36
C ASN A 365 7.95 16.47 -11.63
N LEU A 366 7.08 15.45 -11.60
CA LEU A 366 6.18 15.10 -12.69
C LEU A 366 4.77 15.57 -12.37
N ASP A 367 4.07 16.14 -13.35
CA ASP A 367 2.65 16.42 -13.27
C ASP A 367 1.88 15.25 -13.91
N LEU A 368 1.09 14.54 -13.08
CA LEU A 368 0.50 13.26 -13.47
C LEU A 368 -1.02 13.27 -13.46
N ILE A 369 -1.61 12.53 -14.38
CA ILE A 369 -3.03 12.18 -14.42
C ILE A 369 -3.14 10.69 -14.08
N THR A 370 -3.86 10.38 -13.01
CA THR A 370 -4.14 8.99 -12.62
C THR A 370 -5.59 8.65 -12.94
N THR A 371 -5.80 7.53 -13.64
CA THR A 371 -7.16 7.03 -13.91
C THR A 371 -7.79 6.43 -12.65
N ALA A 372 -9.11 6.22 -12.67
CA ALA A 372 -9.78 5.51 -11.60
C ALA A 372 -9.16 4.13 -11.38
N PRO A 373 -8.86 3.75 -10.11
CA PRO A 373 -8.34 2.43 -9.81
C PRO A 373 -9.38 1.36 -10.16
N SER A 374 -8.90 0.26 -10.68
CA SER A 374 -9.69 -0.91 -11.05
C SER A 374 -9.09 -2.18 -10.47
N VAL A 375 -9.91 -3.20 -10.34
CA VAL A 375 -9.48 -4.56 -9.98
C VAL A 375 -9.26 -5.41 -11.22
N VAL A 376 -8.62 -6.56 -11.06
CA VAL A 376 -8.49 -7.54 -12.15
C VAL A 376 -9.77 -8.35 -12.25
N TYR A 377 -10.44 -8.31 -13.39
CA TYR A 377 -11.56 -9.19 -13.69
C TYR A 377 -11.10 -10.40 -14.50
N LYS A 378 -11.72 -11.54 -14.26
CA LYS A 378 -11.59 -12.70 -15.15
C LYS A 378 -12.82 -12.76 -16.06
N VAL A 379 -12.58 -12.78 -17.34
CA VAL A 379 -13.64 -12.82 -18.35
C VAL A 379 -13.52 -14.11 -19.13
N THR A 380 -14.53 -14.95 -19.01
CA THR A 380 -14.65 -16.15 -19.84
C THR A 380 -15.41 -15.76 -21.11
N LYS A 381 -14.77 -15.93 -22.25
CA LYS A 381 -15.38 -15.73 -23.56
C LYS A 381 -16.19 -16.96 -23.96
N ARG A 382 -17.15 -16.79 -24.88
CA ARG A 382 -17.98 -17.90 -25.42
C ARG A 382 -17.21 -18.97 -26.17
N ASP A 383 -16.00 -18.68 -26.61
CA ASP A 383 -15.07 -19.65 -27.20
C ASP A 383 -14.28 -20.47 -26.18
N GLY A 384 -14.51 -20.21 -24.88
CA GLY A 384 -13.85 -20.86 -23.74
C GLY A 384 -12.52 -20.22 -23.34
N GLU A 385 -12.06 -19.17 -24.01
CA GLU A 385 -10.86 -18.43 -23.62
C GLU A 385 -11.12 -17.62 -22.35
N VAL A 386 -10.22 -17.73 -21.37
CA VAL A 386 -10.25 -16.92 -20.14
C VAL A 386 -9.23 -15.79 -20.24
N VAL A 387 -9.72 -14.56 -20.25
CA VAL A 387 -8.90 -13.35 -20.35
C VAL A 387 -8.94 -12.59 -19.02
N ARG A 388 -7.79 -12.11 -18.58
CA ARG A 388 -7.71 -11.16 -17.44
C ARG A 388 -7.84 -9.73 -17.97
N VAL A 389 -8.76 -8.98 -17.39
CA VAL A 389 -9.06 -7.60 -17.76
C VAL A 389 -8.75 -6.70 -16.57
N GLU A 390 -7.69 -5.93 -16.70
CA GLU A 390 -7.23 -4.96 -15.70
C GLU A 390 -7.71 -3.54 -16.05
N ASN A 391 -7.86 -3.27 -17.36
CA ASN A 391 -8.37 -2.00 -17.86
C ASN A 391 -9.82 -2.17 -18.36
N PRO A 392 -10.82 -1.50 -17.77
CA PRO A 392 -12.21 -1.59 -18.21
C PRO A 392 -12.42 -1.27 -19.70
N ALA A 393 -11.59 -0.39 -20.28
CA ALA A 393 -11.66 -0.07 -21.72
C ALA A 393 -11.39 -1.29 -22.61
N ARG A 394 -10.57 -2.25 -22.12
CA ARG A 394 -10.20 -3.49 -22.85
C ARG A 394 -11.17 -4.64 -22.64
N LEU A 395 -12.32 -4.41 -21.97
CA LEU A 395 -13.35 -5.44 -21.83
C LEU A 395 -13.86 -5.87 -23.21
N PRO A 396 -13.89 -7.19 -23.53
CA PRO A 396 -14.46 -7.70 -24.77
C PRO A 396 -15.90 -7.23 -24.99
N ALA A 397 -16.34 -7.17 -26.25
CA ALA A 397 -17.72 -6.79 -26.56
C ALA A 397 -18.70 -7.78 -25.91
N PRO A 398 -19.86 -7.31 -25.38
CA PRO A 398 -20.80 -8.13 -24.60
C PRO A 398 -21.24 -9.43 -25.29
N GLN A 399 -21.28 -9.45 -26.62
CA GLN A 399 -21.65 -10.63 -27.42
C GLN A 399 -20.62 -11.79 -27.35
N HIS A 400 -19.37 -11.48 -26.99
CA HIS A 400 -18.30 -12.46 -26.88
C HIS A 400 -18.09 -12.93 -25.44
N ILE A 401 -18.75 -12.32 -24.48
CA ILE A 401 -18.63 -12.65 -23.06
C ILE A 401 -19.64 -13.70 -22.68
N GLU A 402 -19.19 -14.74 -21.96
CA GLU A 402 -20.02 -15.71 -21.28
C GLU A 402 -20.20 -15.33 -19.81
N THR A 403 -19.10 -15.15 -19.07
CA THR A 403 -19.12 -14.73 -17.66
C THR A 403 -18.05 -13.70 -17.36
N ILE A 404 -18.34 -12.82 -16.38
CA ILE A 404 -17.36 -11.92 -15.79
C ILE A 404 -17.27 -12.26 -14.30
N GLU A 405 -16.06 -12.56 -13.84
CA GLU A 405 -15.76 -12.85 -12.44
C GLU A 405 -14.99 -11.69 -11.83
N GLU A 406 -15.38 -11.28 -10.63
CA GLU A 406 -14.70 -10.27 -9.83
C GLU A 406 -13.97 -10.86 -8.64
N PRO A 407 -12.88 -10.21 -8.16
CA PRO A 407 -12.16 -10.67 -6.98
C PRO A 407 -12.98 -10.44 -5.71
N ILE A 408 -13.11 -11.49 -4.91
CA ILE A 408 -13.79 -11.47 -3.61
C ILE A 408 -12.75 -11.50 -2.51
N PHE A 409 -12.93 -10.65 -1.51
CA PHE A 409 -12.10 -10.56 -0.33
C PHE A 409 -12.90 -10.90 0.92
N LYS A 410 -12.28 -11.69 1.78
CA LYS A 410 -12.75 -11.88 3.15
C LYS A 410 -12.33 -10.66 3.94
N VAL A 411 -13.31 -9.89 4.38
CA VAL A 411 -13.09 -8.69 5.19
C VAL A 411 -13.45 -9.02 6.64
N THR A 412 -12.49 -8.80 7.53
CA THR A 412 -12.65 -8.96 8.98
C THR A 412 -12.69 -7.58 9.62
N ILE A 413 -13.81 -7.27 10.27
CA ILE A 413 -14.07 -5.95 10.86
C ILE A 413 -14.16 -6.10 12.37
N HIS A 414 -13.33 -5.35 13.08
CA HIS A 414 -13.39 -5.20 14.54
C HIS A 414 -14.16 -3.92 14.88
N VAL A 415 -15.21 -4.03 15.66
CA VAL A 415 -16.10 -2.92 15.96
C VAL A 415 -16.71 -3.02 17.36
N PRO A 416 -16.89 -1.88 18.09
CA PRO A 416 -17.67 -1.90 19.32
C PRO A 416 -19.11 -2.35 19.10
N SER A 417 -19.69 -3.06 20.06
CA SER A 417 -21.02 -3.67 19.96
C SER A 417 -22.12 -2.67 19.58
N GLU A 418 -22.01 -1.42 20.01
CA GLU A 418 -22.97 -0.33 19.71
C GLU A 418 -23.06 0.05 18.23
N TYR A 419 -22.01 -0.19 17.42
CA TYR A 419 -21.96 0.17 15.99
C TYR A 419 -22.19 -1.02 15.05
N VAL A 420 -22.38 -2.24 15.58
CA VAL A 420 -22.57 -3.46 14.77
C VAL A 420 -23.66 -3.30 13.72
N GLY A 421 -24.83 -2.75 14.10
CA GLY A 421 -25.94 -2.58 13.18
C GLY A 421 -25.62 -1.69 11.97
N GLN A 422 -24.89 -0.59 12.19
CA GLN A 422 -24.48 0.33 11.13
C GLN A 422 -23.47 -0.31 10.18
N VAL A 423 -22.52 -1.09 10.74
CA VAL A 423 -21.51 -1.82 9.96
C VAL A 423 -22.14 -2.93 9.13
N LEU A 424 -23.10 -3.68 9.68
CA LEU A 424 -23.84 -4.70 8.94
C LEU A 424 -24.59 -4.09 7.76
N THR A 425 -25.26 -2.94 7.96
CA THR A 425 -25.94 -2.21 6.89
C THR A 425 -24.95 -1.78 5.80
N LEU A 426 -23.81 -1.20 6.18
CA LEU A 426 -22.76 -0.80 5.23
C LEU A 426 -22.27 -1.99 4.39
N CYS A 427 -21.98 -3.14 5.03
CA CYS A 427 -21.52 -4.33 4.31
C CYS A 427 -22.60 -4.89 3.35
N GLN A 428 -23.87 -4.86 3.74
CA GLN A 428 -24.98 -5.30 2.88
C GLN A 428 -25.16 -4.35 1.67
N GLU A 429 -25.07 -3.05 1.89
CA GLU A 429 -25.08 -2.07 0.81
C GLU A 429 -23.93 -2.28 -0.18
N ARG A 430 -22.82 -2.89 0.23
CA ARG A 430 -21.65 -3.22 -0.61
C ARG A 430 -21.67 -4.64 -1.18
N ARG A 431 -22.84 -5.25 -1.34
CA ARG A 431 -23.03 -6.62 -1.86
C ARG A 431 -22.32 -7.69 -1.02
N GLY A 432 -22.07 -7.40 0.25
CA GLY A 432 -21.35 -8.30 1.13
C GLY A 432 -22.19 -9.51 1.54
N VAL A 433 -21.54 -10.67 1.60
CA VAL A 433 -22.10 -11.91 2.12
C VAL A 433 -21.53 -12.18 3.51
N GLN A 434 -22.38 -12.12 4.52
CA GLN A 434 -21.96 -12.35 5.90
C GLN A 434 -21.51 -13.80 6.11
N LYS A 435 -20.33 -14.00 6.70
CA LYS A 435 -19.79 -15.32 7.04
C LYS A 435 -19.87 -15.62 8.53
N GLY A 436 -19.70 -14.62 9.37
CA GLY A 436 -19.74 -14.83 10.81
C GLY A 436 -19.79 -13.55 11.61
N ILE A 437 -20.25 -13.71 12.86
CA ILE A 437 -20.14 -12.68 13.90
C ILE A 437 -19.62 -13.40 15.16
N GLN A 438 -18.55 -12.87 15.73
CA GLN A 438 -17.94 -13.38 16.96
C GLN A 438 -17.84 -12.24 17.98
N TYR A 439 -18.24 -12.51 19.21
CA TYR A 439 -18.08 -11.56 20.30
C TYR A 439 -16.72 -11.81 20.95
N ALA A 440 -15.77 -10.92 20.70
CA ALA A 440 -14.42 -10.99 21.27
C ALA A 440 -14.43 -10.62 22.76
N SER A 441 -15.29 -9.66 23.15
CA SER A 441 -15.57 -9.28 24.53
C SER A 441 -17.01 -8.78 24.64
N LYS A 442 -17.44 -8.32 25.83
CA LYS A 442 -18.77 -7.70 26.01
C LYS A 442 -19.00 -6.50 25.10
N ASP A 443 -17.94 -5.76 24.82
CA ASP A 443 -18.00 -4.47 24.14
C ASP A 443 -17.43 -4.52 22.71
N ARG A 444 -16.80 -5.63 22.29
CA ARG A 444 -16.16 -5.77 21.00
C ARG A 444 -16.67 -6.98 20.22
N VAL A 445 -16.92 -6.75 18.93
CA VAL A 445 -17.44 -7.75 17.98
C VAL A 445 -16.53 -7.82 16.77
N ILE A 446 -16.27 -9.04 16.33
CA ILE A 446 -15.57 -9.34 15.07
C ILE A 446 -16.62 -9.79 14.06
N ILE A 447 -16.69 -9.08 12.95
CA ILE A 447 -17.64 -9.36 11.87
C ILE A 447 -16.85 -9.78 10.63
N THR A 448 -17.22 -10.91 10.04
CA THR A 448 -16.56 -11.42 8.84
C THR A 448 -17.53 -11.41 7.66
N TYR A 449 -17.12 -10.79 6.56
CA TYR A 449 -17.86 -10.71 5.30
C TYR A 449 -16.99 -11.12 4.13
N ASP A 450 -17.61 -11.74 3.11
CA ASP A 450 -17.04 -11.76 1.78
C ASP A 450 -17.58 -10.54 1.01
N LEU A 451 -16.67 -9.68 0.55
CA LEU A 451 -17.01 -8.46 -0.17
C LEU A 451 -16.31 -8.45 -1.55
N PRO A 452 -16.98 -8.01 -2.60
CA PRO A 452 -16.32 -7.71 -3.86
C PRO A 452 -15.29 -6.60 -3.66
N PHE A 453 -14.06 -6.82 -4.11
CA PHE A 453 -12.97 -5.87 -3.84
C PHE A 453 -13.22 -4.48 -4.45
N ALA A 454 -13.85 -4.44 -5.62
CA ALA A 454 -14.25 -3.18 -6.25
C ALA A 454 -15.17 -2.30 -5.38
N GLU A 455 -15.95 -2.91 -4.48
CA GLU A 455 -16.83 -2.18 -3.54
C GLU A 455 -16.11 -1.70 -2.28
N VAL A 456 -14.95 -2.32 -1.96
CA VAL A 456 -14.10 -1.93 -0.82
C VAL A 456 -13.12 -0.82 -1.22
N LEU A 457 -12.74 -0.80 -2.50
CA LEU A 457 -11.62 -0.03 -3.02
C LEU A 457 -11.76 1.49 -2.86
N PHE A 458 -12.94 2.08 -2.96
CA PHE A 458 -13.07 3.54 -3.05
C PHE A 458 -13.31 4.23 -1.70
N ASP A 459 -14.43 3.97 -1.05
CA ASP A 459 -14.90 4.77 0.10
C ASP A 459 -15.34 3.92 1.30
N PHE A 460 -15.14 2.61 1.21
CA PHE A 460 -15.61 1.69 2.27
C PHE A 460 -14.92 1.96 3.61
N HIS A 461 -13.60 2.19 3.59
CA HIS A 461 -12.84 2.47 4.81
C HIS A 461 -13.32 3.76 5.49
N ASP A 462 -13.52 4.83 4.72
CA ASP A 462 -13.98 6.11 5.24
C ASP A 462 -15.41 6.03 5.78
N LYS A 463 -16.29 5.30 5.07
CA LYS A 463 -17.66 5.03 5.54
C LYS A 463 -17.67 4.15 6.79
N LEU A 464 -16.78 3.16 6.86
CA LEU A 464 -16.63 2.32 8.04
C LEU A 464 -16.19 3.14 9.27
N LYS A 465 -15.17 3.99 9.10
CA LYS A 465 -14.72 4.91 10.15
C LYS A 465 -15.83 5.88 10.56
N SER A 466 -16.54 6.46 9.59
CA SER A 466 -17.67 7.37 9.87
C SER A 466 -18.81 6.68 10.59
N ALA A 467 -19.21 5.48 10.17
CA ALA A 467 -20.29 4.69 10.78
C ALA A 467 -19.96 4.25 12.21
N SER A 468 -18.70 4.13 12.55
CA SER A 468 -18.21 3.69 13.87
C SER A 468 -17.57 4.81 14.69
N ARG A 469 -17.68 6.07 14.28
CA ARG A 469 -17.01 7.23 14.91
C ARG A 469 -15.50 7.04 15.07
N GLY A 470 -14.88 6.36 14.12
CA GLY A 470 -13.43 6.09 14.10
C GLY A 470 -13.01 4.80 14.82
N TYR A 471 -13.91 4.10 15.51
CA TYR A 471 -13.56 2.93 16.34
C TYR A 471 -13.46 1.62 15.58
N ALA A 472 -14.05 1.48 14.39
CA ALA A 472 -13.92 0.24 13.63
C ALA A 472 -12.58 0.18 12.90
N SER A 473 -11.96 -0.99 12.92
CA SER A 473 -10.83 -1.33 12.07
C SER A 473 -11.18 -2.52 11.19
N MET A 474 -10.53 -2.63 10.05
CA MET A 474 -10.71 -3.75 9.14
C MET A 474 -9.39 -4.27 8.63
N ASP A 475 -9.40 -5.56 8.31
CA ASP A 475 -8.38 -6.25 7.53
C ASP A 475 -9.05 -7.03 6.41
N TYR A 476 -8.33 -7.32 5.33
CA TYR A 476 -8.89 -8.04 4.20
C TYR A 476 -7.89 -9.02 3.57
N GLU A 477 -8.42 -10.15 3.14
CA GLU A 477 -7.65 -11.25 2.55
C GLU A 477 -8.32 -11.72 1.26
N PHE A 478 -7.54 -11.93 0.20
CA PHE A 478 -8.04 -12.42 -1.06
C PHE A 478 -8.56 -13.88 -0.93
N GLN A 479 -9.83 -14.10 -1.29
CA GLN A 479 -10.49 -15.42 -1.25
C GLN A 479 -10.51 -16.13 -2.60
N GLY A 480 -10.70 -15.39 -3.68
CA GLY A 480 -10.87 -15.97 -5.00
C GLY A 480 -11.67 -15.07 -5.93
N TYR A 481 -12.18 -15.65 -7.00
CA TYR A 481 -13.02 -14.97 -7.98
C TYR A 481 -14.43 -15.54 -7.97
N GLN A 482 -15.43 -14.67 -8.14
CA GLN A 482 -16.84 -15.05 -8.21
C GLN A 482 -17.50 -14.37 -9.39
N ALA A 483 -18.26 -15.14 -10.19
CA ALA A 483 -19.06 -14.60 -11.28
C ALA A 483 -20.26 -13.80 -10.76
N ASP A 484 -20.48 -12.62 -11.36
CA ASP A 484 -21.63 -11.77 -11.05
C ASP A 484 -22.12 -11.02 -12.29
N ASN A 485 -23.27 -10.36 -12.19
CA ASN A 485 -23.88 -9.60 -13.28
C ASN A 485 -23.23 -8.23 -13.47
N LEU A 486 -22.00 -8.25 -13.97
CA LEU A 486 -21.17 -7.07 -14.17
C LEU A 486 -21.35 -6.50 -15.58
N VAL A 487 -21.32 -5.18 -15.67
CA VAL A 487 -21.43 -4.45 -16.94
C VAL A 487 -20.39 -3.32 -17.01
N LYS A 488 -19.91 -3.06 -18.22
CA LYS A 488 -19.10 -1.88 -18.50
C LYS A 488 -20.00 -0.66 -18.66
N VAL A 489 -19.66 0.42 -17.97
CA VAL A 489 -20.26 1.75 -18.13
C VAL A 489 -19.23 2.64 -18.79
N ASP A 490 -19.52 3.09 -20.00
CA ASP A 490 -18.70 4.05 -20.74
C ASP A 490 -19.19 5.46 -20.48
N ILE A 491 -18.26 6.39 -20.25
CA ILE A 491 -18.55 7.82 -20.16
C ILE A 491 -18.26 8.46 -21.51
N LEU A 492 -19.25 9.18 -22.03
CA LEU A 492 -19.13 9.85 -23.34
C LEU A 492 -19.22 11.37 -23.17
N VAL A 493 -18.36 12.07 -23.87
CA VAL A 493 -18.38 13.53 -23.98
C VAL A 493 -18.73 13.90 -25.43
N ASN A 494 -19.85 14.55 -25.63
CA ASN A 494 -20.42 14.84 -26.96
C ASN A 494 -20.63 13.61 -27.86
N GLY A 495 -20.76 12.41 -27.27
CA GLY A 495 -20.95 11.15 -27.98
C GLY A 495 -19.66 10.36 -28.22
N GLU A 496 -18.49 10.94 -27.91
CA GLU A 496 -17.20 10.24 -27.99
C GLU A 496 -16.84 9.61 -26.64
N PRO A 497 -16.45 8.33 -26.58
CA PRO A 497 -16.10 7.67 -25.35
C PRO A 497 -14.78 8.19 -24.77
N LEU A 498 -14.75 8.38 -23.46
CA LEU A 498 -13.53 8.62 -22.68
C LEU A 498 -13.10 7.31 -22.05
N ASP A 499 -12.17 6.62 -22.67
CA ASP A 499 -11.67 5.30 -22.24
C ASP A 499 -11.11 5.31 -20.83
N ALA A 500 -10.41 6.38 -20.44
CA ALA A 500 -9.85 6.57 -19.10
C ALA A 500 -10.90 6.66 -17.98
N LEU A 501 -12.18 6.89 -18.30
CA LEU A 501 -13.30 6.99 -17.35
C LEU A 501 -14.26 5.81 -17.43
N SER A 502 -13.97 4.81 -18.23
CA SER A 502 -14.75 3.57 -18.28
C SER A 502 -14.60 2.78 -16.99
N ILE A 503 -15.72 2.27 -16.46
CA ILE A 503 -15.73 1.46 -15.23
C ILE A 503 -16.52 0.16 -15.44
N ILE A 504 -16.20 -0.87 -14.66
CA ILE A 504 -16.97 -2.11 -14.57
C ILE A 504 -17.69 -2.11 -13.23
N VAL A 505 -19.03 -2.24 -13.26
CA VAL A 505 -19.88 -2.19 -12.07
C VAL A 505 -20.98 -3.23 -12.15
N HIS A 506 -21.59 -3.57 -11.01
CA HIS A 506 -22.77 -4.42 -10.99
C HIS A 506 -23.94 -3.74 -11.72
N ARG A 507 -24.71 -4.50 -12.50
CA ARG A 507 -25.78 -3.99 -13.36
C ARG A 507 -26.80 -3.14 -12.63
N ASP A 508 -27.20 -3.55 -11.41
CA ASP A 508 -28.22 -2.85 -10.64
C ASP A 508 -27.76 -1.46 -10.16
N ARG A 509 -26.45 -1.25 -10.06
CA ARG A 509 -25.84 0.02 -9.65
C ARG A 509 -25.37 0.88 -10.81
N ALA A 510 -25.34 0.32 -12.02
CA ALA A 510 -24.82 1.00 -13.19
C ALA A 510 -25.48 2.36 -13.47
N TYR A 511 -26.79 2.46 -13.26
CA TYR A 511 -27.53 3.71 -13.44
C TYR A 511 -27.11 4.77 -12.42
N ASN A 512 -27.13 4.43 -11.14
CA ASN A 512 -26.78 5.38 -10.06
C ASN A 512 -25.32 5.83 -10.19
N ARG A 513 -24.42 4.90 -10.44
CA ARG A 513 -22.99 5.19 -10.61
C ARG A 513 -22.74 6.05 -11.86
N GLY A 514 -23.35 5.69 -12.99
CA GLY A 514 -23.24 6.47 -14.24
C GLY A 514 -23.79 7.89 -14.08
N ARG A 515 -24.90 8.05 -13.36
CA ARG A 515 -25.51 9.36 -13.06
C ARG A 515 -24.58 10.19 -12.16
N ALA A 516 -24.12 9.64 -11.06
CA ALA A 516 -23.23 10.33 -10.13
C ALA A 516 -21.93 10.79 -10.82
N LEU A 517 -21.36 9.97 -11.69
CA LEU A 517 -20.18 10.32 -12.50
C LEU A 517 -20.48 11.48 -13.46
N THR A 518 -21.60 11.44 -14.19
CA THR A 518 -21.95 12.52 -15.15
C THR A 518 -22.30 13.82 -14.43
N GLU A 519 -22.97 13.78 -13.28
CA GLU A 519 -23.23 14.94 -12.43
C GLU A 519 -21.92 15.56 -11.93
N LYS A 520 -21.00 14.74 -11.47
CA LYS A 520 -19.69 15.22 -10.98
C LYS A 520 -18.83 15.81 -12.10
N LEU A 521 -18.75 15.14 -13.24
CA LEU A 521 -18.05 15.68 -14.41
C LEU A 521 -18.55 17.06 -14.84
N LYS A 522 -19.87 17.30 -14.73
CA LYS A 522 -20.48 18.58 -15.07
C LYS A 522 -19.96 19.74 -14.20
N GLU A 523 -19.53 19.48 -12.97
CA GLU A 523 -18.95 20.50 -12.08
C GLU A 523 -17.57 20.97 -12.57
N PHE A 524 -16.78 20.06 -13.17
CA PHE A 524 -15.40 20.30 -13.57
C PHE A 524 -15.22 20.67 -15.04
N VAL A 525 -16.09 20.16 -15.93
CA VAL A 525 -15.99 20.48 -17.36
C VAL A 525 -16.36 21.95 -17.59
N PRO A 526 -15.44 22.79 -18.09
CA PRO A 526 -15.69 24.21 -18.27
C PRO A 526 -16.74 24.47 -19.35
N GLN A 527 -17.53 25.54 -19.16
CA GLN A 527 -18.51 25.96 -20.17
C GLN A 527 -17.80 26.36 -21.45
N GLN A 528 -18.19 25.71 -22.55
CA GLN A 528 -17.71 26.00 -23.90
C GLN A 528 -18.64 26.95 -24.65
N GLN A 529 -18.24 27.42 -25.84
CA GLN A 529 -19.09 28.21 -26.74
C GLN A 529 -20.31 27.43 -27.25
N TYR A 530 -20.32 26.11 -27.07
CA TYR A 530 -21.39 25.17 -27.42
C TYR A 530 -21.76 24.29 -26.23
N GLU A 531 -22.90 23.64 -26.34
CA GLU A 531 -23.40 22.70 -25.32
C GLU A 531 -22.60 21.41 -25.32
N VAL A 532 -22.09 20.99 -24.15
CA VAL A 532 -21.37 19.75 -23.98
C VAL A 532 -22.31 18.72 -23.32
N ALA A 533 -22.54 17.61 -24.00
CA ALA A 533 -23.31 16.50 -23.48
C ALA A 533 -22.38 15.51 -22.78
N LEU A 534 -22.62 15.26 -21.50
CA LEU A 534 -21.96 14.25 -20.69
C LEU A 534 -22.94 13.08 -20.54
N GLN A 535 -22.52 11.87 -20.91
CA GLN A 535 -23.42 10.72 -20.96
C GLN A 535 -22.75 9.50 -20.36
N ALA A 536 -23.52 8.66 -19.69
CA ALA A 536 -23.11 7.32 -19.30
C ALA A 536 -23.88 6.30 -20.14
N ALA A 537 -23.19 5.29 -20.66
CA ALA A 537 -23.78 4.29 -21.55
C ALA A 537 -23.35 2.87 -21.20
N ILE A 538 -24.22 1.90 -21.45
CA ILE A 538 -23.95 0.46 -21.38
C ILE A 538 -24.16 -0.12 -22.76
N GLY A 539 -23.07 -0.61 -23.40
CA GLY A 539 -23.16 -1.24 -24.72
C GLY A 539 -23.83 -0.33 -25.78
N GLY A 540 -23.57 0.98 -25.73
CA GLY A 540 -24.15 1.98 -26.62
C GLY A 540 -25.51 2.54 -26.20
N LYS A 541 -26.18 1.96 -25.20
CA LYS A 541 -27.43 2.50 -24.66
C LYS A 541 -27.15 3.54 -23.57
N ILE A 542 -27.54 4.78 -23.78
CA ILE A 542 -27.40 5.85 -22.79
C ILE A 542 -28.32 5.57 -21.60
N ILE A 543 -27.72 5.52 -20.39
CA ILE A 543 -28.41 5.30 -19.12
C ILE A 543 -28.55 6.58 -18.30
N ALA A 544 -27.59 7.52 -18.41
CA ALA A 544 -27.65 8.81 -17.74
C ALA A 544 -27.12 9.90 -18.67
N ARG A 545 -27.57 11.13 -18.49
CA ARG A 545 -27.15 12.28 -19.29
C ARG A 545 -27.22 13.56 -18.47
N GLU A 546 -26.12 14.29 -18.52
CA GLU A 546 -26.01 15.66 -18.03
C GLU A 546 -25.55 16.59 -19.15
N THR A 547 -25.75 17.88 -18.96
CA THR A 547 -25.44 18.87 -20.00
C THR A 547 -24.77 20.08 -19.37
N VAL A 548 -23.58 20.42 -19.86
CA VAL A 548 -22.91 21.70 -19.56
C VAL A 548 -23.40 22.73 -20.55
N ARG A 549 -24.05 23.79 -20.05
CA ARG A 549 -24.66 24.82 -20.89
C ARG A 549 -23.60 25.65 -21.62
N ALA A 550 -23.86 26.00 -22.87
CA ALA A 550 -22.98 26.87 -23.64
C ALA A 550 -22.91 28.30 -23.05
N LEU A 551 -21.71 28.90 -23.13
CA LEU A 551 -21.57 30.34 -22.89
C LEU A 551 -22.51 31.12 -23.81
N ARG A 552 -23.37 31.97 -23.25
CA ARG A 552 -24.33 32.79 -24.01
C ARG A 552 -23.80 34.21 -24.13
N LYS A 553 -23.50 34.61 -25.36
CA LYS A 553 -23.37 36.02 -25.71
C LYS A 553 -24.77 36.53 -26.04
N ASP A 554 -25.22 37.58 -25.40
CA ASP A 554 -26.50 38.21 -25.75
C ASP A 554 -26.35 38.97 -27.11
N VAL A 555 -26.64 38.23 -28.18
CA VAL A 555 -26.58 38.79 -29.55
C VAL A 555 -27.73 39.74 -29.85
N THR A 556 -28.74 39.80 -28.95
CA THR A 556 -29.91 40.64 -29.11
C THR A 556 -29.84 41.93 -28.29
N ALA A 557 -28.82 42.09 -27.41
CA ALA A 557 -28.65 43.27 -26.54
C ALA A 557 -28.63 44.61 -27.28
N LYS A 558 -28.15 44.62 -28.54
CA LYS A 558 -28.11 45.83 -29.38
C LYS A 558 -29.29 45.99 -30.32
N CYS A 559 -30.34 45.14 -30.20
CA CYS A 559 -31.57 45.26 -30.98
C CYS A 559 -32.56 46.16 -30.26
N TYR A 560 -32.48 47.48 -30.49
CA TYR A 560 -33.48 48.43 -30.05
C TYR A 560 -34.73 48.35 -30.92
N GLY A 561 -35.91 48.23 -30.31
CA GLY A 561 -37.19 48.15 -31.00
C GLY A 561 -37.71 46.74 -31.31
N GLY A 562 -38.99 46.62 -31.57
CA GLY A 562 -39.75 45.36 -31.65
C GLY A 562 -39.52 44.47 -32.88
N ASP A 563 -38.40 44.58 -33.60
CA ASP A 563 -38.14 43.72 -34.77
C ASP A 563 -37.83 42.26 -34.36
N ILE A 564 -38.92 41.50 -34.23
CA ILE A 564 -38.95 40.10 -33.88
C ILE A 564 -38.22 39.25 -34.94
N SER A 565 -38.34 39.62 -36.21
CA SER A 565 -37.73 38.85 -37.30
C SER A 565 -36.20 38.94 -37.32
N ARG A 566 -35.63 40.10 -36.98
CA ARG A 566 -34.19 40.30 -36.84
C ARG A 566 -33.60 39.58 -35.62
N LYS A 567 -34.33 39.64 -34.50
CA LYS A 567 -33.95 38.88 -33.27
C LYS A 567 -33.90 37.37 -33.56
N ARG A 568 -34.91 36.85 -34.26
CA ARG A 568 -34.99 35.43 -34.63
C ARG A 568 -33.86 35.00 -35.54
N LYS A 569 -33.54 35.78 -36.60
CA LYS A 569 -32.42 35.53 -37.50
C LYS A 569 -31.04 35.53 -36.78
N LEU A 570 -30.84 36.44 -35.83
CA LEU A 570 -29.63 36.50 -35.05
C LEU A 570 -29.48 35.29 -34.14
N LEU A 571 -30.55 34.84 -33.51
CA LEU A 571 -30.59 33.62 -32.67
C LEU A 571 -30.38 32.36 -33.53
N GLU A 572 -30.96 32.28 -34.72
CA GLU A 572 -30.73 31.14 -35.64
C GLU A 572 -29.28 31.09 -36.13
N LYS A 573 -28.68 32.23 -36.53
CA LYS A 573 -27.26 32.30 -36.86
C LYS A 573 -26.33 31.89 -35.71
N GLN A 574 -26.67 32.30 -34.50
CA GLN A 574 -25.92 31.87 -33.30
C GLN A 574 -26.05 30.36 -33.09
N LYS A 575 -27.25 29.78 -33.25
CA LYS A 575 -27.47 28.35 -33.15
C LYS A 575 -26.72 27.55 -34.20
N GLU A 576 -26.71 28.00 -35.45
CA GLU A 576 -25.91 27.37 -36.52
C GLU A 576 -24.41 27.46 -36.26
N GLY A 577 -23.92 28.63 -35.83
CA GLY A 577 -22.49 28.84 -35.48
C GLY A 577 -22.06 27.88 -34.33
N LYS A 578 -22.89 27.74 -33.30
CA LYS A 578 -22.63 26.81 -32.21
C LYS A 578 -22.64 25.34 -32.67
N LYS A 579 -23.56 24.97 -33.61
CA LYS A 579 -23.60 23.63 -34.19
C LYS A 579 -22.32 23.30 -34.99
N ARG A 580 -21.81 24.26 -35.74
CA ARG A 580 -20.54 24.12 -36.48
C ARG A 580 -19.34 24.00 -35.51
N MET A 581 -19.29 24.82 -34.44
CA MET A 581 -18.23 24.74 -33.43
C MET A 581 -18.25 23.39 -32.70
N LYS A 582 -19.42 22.83 -32.43
CA LYS A 582 -19.56 21.52 -31.81
C LYS A 582 -19.01 20.37 -32.68
N SER A 583 -19.09 20.51 -34.02
CA SER A 583 -18.60 19.47 -34.95
C SER A 583 -17.10 19.51 -35.18
N VAL A 584 -16.39 20.54 -34.72
CA VAL A 584 -14.94 20.75 -34.96
C VAL A 584 -14.15 20.87 -33.67
N GLY A 585 -14.82 21.15 -32.53
CA GLY A 585 -14.15 21.40 -31.25
C GLY A 585 -14.00 20.15 -30.40
N ASN A 586 -12.79 19.79 -30.03
CA ASN A 586 -12.53 18.85 -28.95
C ASN A 586 -12.82 19.53 -27.62
N VAL A 587 -13.43 18.77 -26.68
CA VAL A 587 -13.66 19.24 -25.32
C VAL A 587 -12.48 18.83 -24.47
N GLU A 588 -11.72 19.78 -23.96
CA GLU A 588 -10.70 19.52 -22.97
C GLU A 588 -11.37 19.16 -21.64
N VAL A 589 -11.06 17.98 -21.12
CA VAL A 589 -11.48 17.52 -19.79
C VAL A 589 -10.34 17.83 -18.84
N PRO A 590 -10.52 18.71 -17.84
CA PRO A 590 -9.44 19.10 -16.96
C PRO A 590 -9.04 17.93 -16.05
N GLN A 591 -7.80 17.95 -15.56
CA GLN A 591 -7.23 16.91 -14.68
C GLN A 591 -8.06 16.69 -13.42
N GLU A 592 -8.60 17.76 -12.85
CA GLU A 592 -9.43 17.72 -11.66
C GLU A 592 -10.69 16.86 -11.86
N ALA A 593 -11.18 16.75 -13.10
CA ALA A 593 -12.31 15.89 -13.43
C ALA A 593 -11.99 14.40 -13.25
N PHE A 594 -10.78 13.97 -13.59
CA PHE A 594 -10.33 12.58 -13.38
C PHE A 594 -10.15 12.28 -11.89
N LEU A 595 -9.54 13.20 -11.14
CA LEU A 595 -9.37 13.08 -9.69
C LEU A 595 -10.71 13.13 -8.93
N ALA A 596 -11.65 13.93 -9.40
CA ALA A 596 -12.96 14.06 -8.77
C ALA A 596 -13.81 12.78 -8.88
N ILE A 597 -13.59 11.99 -9.93
CA ILE A 597 -14.25 10.70 -10.13
C ILE A 597 -13.82 9.69 -9.07
N LEU A 598 -12.57 9.77 -8.60
CA LEU A 598 -12.07 8.95 -7.48
C LEU A 598 -12.86 9.21 -6.18
N LYS A 599 -13.42 10.40 -6.03
CA LYS A 599 -14.16 10.86 -4.85
C LYS A 599 -15.68 10.82 -5.01
N VAL A 600 -16.19 10.22 -6.09
CA VAL A 600 -17.65 10.06 -6.26
C VAL A 600 -18.13 9.00 -5.28
N THR A 601 -18.64 9.45 -4.14
CA THR A 601 -19.41 8.66 -3.18
C THR A 601 -20.87 8.57 -3.64
N GLU A 602 -21.48 7.39 -3.55
CA GLU A 602 -22.94 7.23 -3.68
C GLU A 602 -23.67 7.82 -2.49
#